data_043079cd843a15c27f7cbef6a5a60d5e
#
_entry.id   043079cd843a15c27f7cbef6a5a60d5e
#
_cell.length_a   1.000
_cell.length_b   1.000
_cell.length_c   1.000
_cell.angle_alpha   90.00
_cell.angle_beta   90.00
_cell.angle_gamma   90.00
#
_symmetry.space_group_name_H-M   'P 1'
#
loop_
_entity.id
_entity.type
_entity.pdbx_description
1 polymer ?
#
loop_
_entity_poly.entity_id
_entity_poly.type
_entity_poly.pdbx_seq_one_letter_code
_entity_poly.pdbx_strand_id
1 'polypeptide(L)'
;MKIYDVAFLGMGASGLATLKLNYKNKSISIVGIDKKYNSTRNNFFAFWLTDWMEEFSELIKHRWHKWEFHFNEKHVSHESKKMPYCVMKFQDWKKFCIEGFDNLEIKEN
;
A
#
# COMPACT_ATOMS: atom_id res chain seq x y z
N MET A 1 25.15 13.04 15.13
CA MET A 1 24.10 13.21 14.09
C MET A 1 24.01 11.92 13.27
N LYS A 2 22.81 11.39 13.12
CA LYS A 2 22.59 10.22 12.30
C LYS A 2 22.22 10.62 10.87
N ILE A 3 22.89 10.02 9.90
CA ILE A 3 22.66 10.27 8.48
C ILE A 3 22.02 9.05 7.86
N TYR A 4 20.95 9.28 7.07
CA TYR A 4 20.26 8.22 6.36
C TYR A 4 20.51 8.37 4.86
N ASP A 5 20.54 7.25 4.16
CA ASP A 5 20.68 7.25 2.70
C ASP A 5 19.40 7.70 2.00
N VAL A 6 18.25 7.32 2.55
CA VAL A 6 16.94 7.64 1.96
C VAL A 6 15.96 8.03 3.06
N ALA A 7 15.13 9.03 2.78
CA ALA A 7 14.04 9.44 3.67
C ALA A 7 12.71 9.38 2.92
N PHE A 8 11.72 8.76 3.56
CA PHE A 8 10.34 8.74 3.08
C PHE A 8 9.53 9.73 3.91
N LEU A 9 8.99 10.74 3.25
CA LEU A 9 8.08 11.69 3.89
C LEU A 9 6.65 11.24 3.60
N GLY A 10 6.06 10.57 4.57
CA GLY A 10 4.78 9.92 4.42
C GLY A 10 4.92 8.42 4.17
N MET A 11 4.23 7.64 4.97
CA MET A 11 4.21 6.17 4.89
C MET A 11 2.79 5.68 4.61
N GLY A 12 2.15 6.29 3.62
CA GLY A 12 0.85 5.86 3.13
C GLY A 12 0.97 4.65 2.20
N ALA A 13 -0.12 4.27 1.55
CA ALA A 13 -0.13 3.08 0.69
C ALA A 13 0.94 3.14 -0.41
N SER A 14 1.10 4.29 -1.06
CA SER A 14 2.10 4.47 -2.12
C SER A 14 3.53 4.52 -1.60
N GLY A 15 3.76 5.22 -0.49
CA GLY A 15 5.08 5.29 0.14
C GLY A 15 5.56 3.92 0.57
N LEU A 16 4.69 3.15 1.19
CA LEU A 16 5.00 1.78 1.61
C LEU A 16 5.28 0.87 0.40
N ALA A 17 4.53 1.02 -0.69
CA ALA A 17 4.77 0.26 -1.92
C ALA A 17 6.13 0.59 -2.50
N THR A 18 6.48 1.88 -2.57
CA THR A 18 7.78 2.33 -3.08
C THR A 18 8.92 1.78 -2.25
N LEU A 19 8.78 1.81 -0.93
CA LEU A 19 9.75 1.25 0.00
C LEU A 19 9.99 -0.24 -0.30
N LYS A 20 8.94 -1.04 -0.33
CA LYS A 20 9.07 -2.48 -0.52
C LYS A 20 9.60 -2.84 -1.89
N LEU A 21 9.08 -2.23 -2.95
CA LEU A 21 9.43 -2.62 -4.31
C LEU A 21 10.83 -2.17 -4.73
N ASN A 22 11.35 -1.10 -4.15
CA ASN A 22 12.62 -0.52 -4.61
C ASN A 22 13.78 -0.70 -3.63
N TYR A 23 13.50 -0.87 -2.35
CA TYR A 23 14.55 -0.83 -1.33
C TYR A 23 14.68 -2.10 -0.47
N LYS A 24 13.81 -3.06 -0.67
CA LYS A 24 13.91 -4.36 0.00
C LYS A 24 15.23 -5.04 -0.40
N ASN A 25 15.93 -5.58 0.58
CA ASN A 25 17.21 -6.28 0.38
C ASN A 25 18.38 -5.39 -0.07
N LYS A 26 18.27 -4.08 0.10
CA LYS A 26 19.38 -3.14 -0.15
C LYS A 26 20.05 -2.78 1.17
N SER A 27 21.39 -2.73 1.16
CA SER A 27 22.18 -2.37 2.34
C SER A 27 22.30 -0.86 2.46
N ILE A 28 21.18 -0.20 2.67
CA ILE A 28 21.10 1.25 2.84
C ILE A 28 20.29 1.57 4.09
N SER A 29 20.56 2.72 4.68
CA SER A 29 19.81 3.19 5.84
C SER A 29 18.63 4.04 5.40
N ILE A 30 17.45 3.76 5.95
CA ILE A 30 16.20 4.39 5.54
C ILE A 30 15.49 4.94 6.77
N VAL A 31 14.97 6.16 6.66
CA VAL A 31 14.05 6.72 7.66
C VAL A 31 12.71 7.01 7.02
N GLY A 32 11.65 6.56 7.67
CA GLY A 32 10.27 6.91 7.31
C GLY A 32 9.73 7.88 8.34
N ILE A 33 9.09 8.95 7.89
CA ILE A 33 8.51 9.97 8.76
C ILE A 33 7.03 10.11 8.43
N ASP A 34 6.18 9.86 9.42
CA ASP A 34 4.73 9.95 9.23
C ASP A 34 4.06 10.30 10.55
N LYS A 35 3.24 11.33 10.54
CA LYS A 35 2.52 11.80 11.73
C LYS A 35 1.54 10.79 12.28
N LYS A 36 1.05 9.89 11.46
CA LYS A 36 -0.01 8.95 11.80
C LYS A 36 0.43 7.48 11.69
N TYR A 37 1.72 7.24 11.69
CA TYR A 37 2.23 5.89 11.47
C TYR A 37 1.66 4.88 12.46
N ASN A 38 1.59 5.24 13.75
CA ASN A 38 1.10 4.36 14.81
C ASN A 38 -0.42 4.43 14.99
N SER A 39 -1.13 5.06 14.06
CA SER A 39 -2.59 5.10 14.12
C SER A 39 -3.16 3.69 14.07
N THR A 40 -4.13 3.42 14.95
CA THR A 40 -4.83 2.13 15.01
C THR A 40 -6.11 2.12 14.18
N ARG A 41 -6.30 3.12 13.32
CA ARG A 41 -7.50 3.19 12.46
C ARG A 41 -7.58 1.98 11.55
N ASN A 42 -8.77 1.38 11.50
CA ASN A 42 -9.08 0.30 10.57
C ASN A 42 -9.47 0.88 9.21
N ASN A 43 -8.50 1.48 8.55
CA ASN A 43 -8.70 2.01 7.21
C ASN A 43 -8.56 0.91 6.17
N PHE A 44 -9.40 0.97 5.16
CA PHE A 44 -9.28 0.15 3.97
C PHE A 44 -8.83 1.04 2.82
N PHE A 45 -8.13 0.47 1.88
CA PHE A 45 -7.90 1.12 0.60
C PHE A 45 -8.20 0.17 -0.54
N ALA A 46 -8.49 0.72 -1.70
CA ALA A 46 -8.94 -0.03 -2.85
C ALA A 46 -8.04 0.23 -4.06
N PHE A 47 -7.97 -0.76 -4.95
CA PHE A 47 -7.09 -0.71 -6.11
C PHE A 47 -7.56 -1.71 -7.15
N TRP A 48 -7.11 -1.55 -8.40
CA TRP A 48 -7.29 -2.57 -9.42
C TRP A 48 -6.12 -3.53 -9.37
N LEU A 49 -6.41 -4.82 -9.26
CA LEU A 49 -5.39 -5.86 -9.19
C LEU A 49 -4.79 -6.09 -10.56
N THR A 50 -3.47 -5.97 -10.64
CA THR A 50 -2.70 -6.28 -11.84
C THR A 50 -1.73 -7.43 -11.56
N ASP A 51 -1.13 -8.01 -12.60
CA ASP A 51 -0.32 -9.23 -12.47
C ASP A 51 0.82 -9.11 -11.47
N TRP A 52 1.50 -7.97 -11.43
CA TRP A 52 2.63 -7.78 -10.51
C TRP A 52 2.22 -7.75 -9.04
N MET A 53 0.92 -7.60 -8.76
CA MET A 53 0.39 -7.51 -7.39
C MET A 53 0.03 -8.89 -6.81
N GLU A 54 0.17 -9.97 -7.56
CA GLU A 54 -0.16 -11.31 -7.08
C GLU A 54 0.63 -11.71 -5.83
N GLU A 55 1.82 -11.17 -5.65
CA GLU A 55 2.67 -11.42 -4.49
C GLU A 55 1.95 -11.16 -3.16
N PHE A 56 1.05 -10.19 -3.13
CA PHE A 56 0.29 -9.85 -1.92
C PHE A 56 -1.20 -10.11 -2.02
N SER A 57 -1.61 -10.96 -2.96
CA SER A 57 -3.03 -11.26 -3.17
C SER A 57 -3.74 -11.84 -1.95
N GLU A 58 -3.01 -12.51 -1.06
CA GLU A 58 -3.56 -13.07 0.17
C GLU A 58 -4.08 -12.00 1.15
N LEU A 59 -3.61 -10.75 1.04
CA LEU A 59 -4.05 -9.65 1.88
C LEU A 59 -5.39 -9.08 1.45
N ILE A 60 -5.83 -9.42 0.23
CA ILE A 60 -7.07 -8.88 -0.33
C ILE A 60 -8.28 -9.42 0.44
N LYS A 61 -9.12 -8.51 0.94
CA LYS A 61 -10.32 -8.86 1.71
C LYS A 61 -11.50 -9.14 0.81
N HIS A 62 -11.61 -8.43 -0.30
CA HIS A 62 -12.72 -8.62 -1.23
C HIS A 62 -12.30 -8.21 -2.63
N ARG A 63 -12.90 -8.88 -3.64
CA ARG A 63 -12.67 -8.61 -5.07
C ARG A 63 -14.01 -8.45 -5.76
N TRP A 64 -14.10 -7.43 -6.64
CA TRP A 64 -15.28 -7.24 -7.49
C TRP A 64 -14.84 -7.32 -8.94
N HIS A 65 -15.50 -8.15 -9.71
CA HIS A 65 -15.24 -8.28 -11.15
C HIS A 65 -16.13 -7.37 -11.98
N LYS A 66 -17.13 -6.77 -11.35
CA LYS A 66 -18.07 -5.84 -11.97
C LYS A 66 -18.23 -4.60 -11.11
N TRP A 67 -18.24 -3.44 -11.74
CA TRP A 67 -18.48 -2.17 -11.05
C TRP A 67 -19.24 -1.23 -11.94
N GLU A 68 -19.88 -0.22 -11.33
CA GLU A 68 -20.68 0.76 -12.01
C GLU A 68 -20.31 2.16 -11.53
N PHE A 69 -20.35 3.11 -12.46
CA PHE A 69 -20.23 4.54 -12.14
C PHE A 69 -21.56 5.21 -12.48
N HIS A 70 -22.11 5.96 -11.52
CA HIS A 70 -23.37 6.68 -11.66
C HIS A 70 -23.12 8.17 -11.54
N PHE A 71 -23.64 8.93 -12.51
CA PHE A 71 -23.50 10.38 -12.52
C PHE A 71 -24.67 10.99 -13.32
N ASN A 72 -25.41 11.92 -12.70
CA ASN A 72 -26.52 12.63 -13.34
C ASN A 72 -27.46 11.71 -14.12
N GLU A 73 -28.03 10.70 -13.48
CA GLU A 73 -28.97 9.73 -14.05
C GLU A 73 -28.35 8.84 -15.15
N LYS A 74 -27.06 8.99 -15.38
CA LYS A 74 -26.31 8.13 -16.30
C LYS A 74 -25.49 7.14 -15.50
N HIS A 75 -25.29 5.95 -16.05
CA HIS A 75 -24.39 4.99 -15.44
C HIS A 75 -23.60 4.24 -16.50
N VAL A 76 -22.41 3.80 -16.12
CA VAL A 76 -21.55 2.96 -16.93
C VAL A 76 -21.17 1.75 -16.11
N SER A 77 -21.38 0.57 -16.67
CA SER A 77 -20.98 -0.70 -16.07
C SER A 77 -19.73 -1.24 -16.74
N HIS A 78 -18.88 -1.90 -15.97
CA HIS A 78 -17.69 -2.53 -16.50
C HIS A 78 -17.45 -3.86 -15.79
N GLU A 79 -17.01 -4.86 -16.53
CA GLU A 79 -16.59 -6.15 -16.00
C GLU A 79 -15.17 -6.46 -16.42
N SER A 80 -14.39 -7.05 -15.52
CA SER A 80 -13.06 -7.55 -15.85
C SER A 80 -12.72 -8.74 -14.97
N LYS A 81 -12.38 -9.85 -15.59
CA LYS A 81 -11.88 -11.03 -14.88
C LYS A 81 -10.39 -10.90 -14.59
N LYS A 82 -9.66 -10.21 -15.48
CA LYS A 82 -8.20 -10.06 -15.37
C LYS A 82 -7.78 -8.99 -14.39
N MET A 83 -8.60 -7.96 -14.21
CA MET A 83 -8.25 -6.81 -13.38
C MET A 83 -9.41 -6.43 -12.48
N PRO A 84 -9.71 -7.25 -11.46
CA PRO A 84 -10.78 -6.93 -10.52
C PRO A 84 -10.44 -5.73 -9.66
N TYR A 85 -11.48 -5.06 -9.17
CA TYR A 85 -11.33 -4.01 -8.17
C TYR A 85 -11.27 -4.67 -6.80
N CYS A 86 -10.28 -4.34 -6.00
CA CYS A 86 -9.98 -5.03 -4.76
C CYS A 86 -9.88 -4.06 -3.59
N VAL A 87 -10.05 -4.59 -2.39
CA VAL A 87 -9.90 -3.83 -1.15
C VAL A 87 -9.07 -4.64 -0.16
N MET A 88 -8.22 -3.95 0.59
CA MET A 88 -7.47 -4.54 1.69
C MET A 88 -7.39 -3.59 2.88
N LYS A 89 -7.06 -4.12 4.05
CA LYS A 89 -6.82 -3.32 5.23
C LYS A 89 -5.46 -2.64 5.12
N PHE A 90 -5.41 -1.36 5.42
CA PHE A 90 -4.16 -0.61 5.42
C PHE A 90 -3.15 -1.19 6.41
N GLN A 91 -3.58 -1.63 7.59
CA GLN A 91 -2.67 -2.21 8.58
C GLN A 91 -2.00 -3.50 8.09
N ASP A 92 -2.73 -4.33 7.34
CA ASP A 92 -2.15 -5.53 6.75
C ASP A 92 -1.12 -5.17 5.68
N TRP A 93 -1.40 -4.18 4.87
CA TRP A 93 -0.48 -3.67 3.85
C TRP A 93 0.80 -3.10 4.49
N LYS A 94 0.63 -2.30 5.53
CA LYS A 94 1.75 -1.70 6.26
C LYS A 94 2.68 -2.78 6.80
N LYS A 95 2.13 -3.77 7.49
CA LYS A 95 2.90 -4.88 8.04
C LYS A 95 3.65 -5.63 6.96
N PHE A 96 2.99 -5.93 5.86
CA PHE A 96 3.58 -6.64 4.73
C PHE A 96 4.76 -5.86 4.13
N CYS A 97 4.59 -4.55 3.94
CA CYS A 97 5.61 -3.72 3.29
C CYS A 97 6.86 -3.51 4.14
N ILE A 98 6.73 -3.43 5.46
CA ILE A 98 7.89 -3.18 6.34
C ILE A 98 8.59 -4.46 6.82
N GLU A 99 7.95 -5.61 6.65
CA GLU A 99 8.50 -6.88 7.12
C GLU A 99 9.85 -7.19 6.49
N GLY A 100 10.80 -7.55 7.33
CA GLY A 100 12.13 -7.96 6.89
C GLY A 100 13.10 -6.82 6.56
N PHE A 101 12.75 -5.58 6.87
CA PHE A 101 13.68 -4.45 6.76
C PHE A 101 14.53 -4.34 8.03
N ASP A 102 15.85 -4.43 7.88
CA ASP A 102 16.78 -4.34 9.01
C ASP A 102 17.25 -2.90 9.27
N ASN A 103 17.30 -2.09 8.23
CA ASN A 103 17.85 -0.72 8.27
C ASN A 103 16.79 0.36 8.13
N LEU A 104 15.58 0.07 8.56
CA LEU A 104 14.45 1.01 8.51
C LEU A 104 14.14 1.54 9.91
N GLU A 105 14.16 2.86 10.04
CA GLU A 105 13.74 3.54 11.26
C GLU A 105 12.50 4.37 10.94
N ILE A 106 11.47 4.28 11.78
CA ILE A 106 10.24 5.03 11.60
C ILE A 106 10.14 6.09 12.70
N LYS A 107 9.86 7.32 12.30
CA LYS A 107 9.64 8.45 13.22
C LYS A 107 8.25 9.01 13.00
N GLU A 108 7.53 9.17 14.10
CA GLU A 108 6.20 9.75 14.11
C GLU A 108 6.30 11.19 14.61
N ASN A 109 6.33 12.12 13.69
CA ASN A 109 6.46 13.55 14.01
C ASN A 109 5.32 14.35 13.43
#